data_4c5e78fbd546e66e7b7a5a3f38afbaa8
#
_entry.id   4c5e78fbd546e66e7b7a5a3f38afbaa8
#
_cell.length_a   1.000
_cell.length_b   1.000
_cell.length_c   1.000
_cell.angle_alpha   90.00
_cell.angle_beta   90.00
_cell.angle_gamma   90.00
#
_symmetry.space_group_name_H-M   'P 1'
#
loop_
_entity.id
_entity.type
_entity.pdbx_description
1 polymer ?
#
loop_
_entity_poly.entity_id
_entity_poly.type
_entity_poly.pdbx_seq_one_letter_code
_entity_poly.pdbx_strand_id
1 'polypeptide(L)'
;MQYISKKEVKLPKRKATSKKGDNGRVLIIGGSKDYVGAVALAGLAALRSGVDWVTVAAPEKIAWAVNSLSSDLVTVKLKGDYISLKHVEKIKKLAKKYDVVLIGNGMGLRNETKQFLKKIIKIKNLKVVDADGLNQIRLQDVKNSILTPHHKEFSILLKNSGLDENNFRKSLKNNVILLKASVDQIISKNKVLFNKTGNAGMSKAGTGDVLAGLTAGFLGQGLSLFQSAVNAAYFNGLIGDILLKKKKGFTYLASDMVEEIKRFHRKEII
;
A
#
# COMPACT_ATOMS: atom_id res chain seq x y z
N MET A 1 19.66 16.19 7.15
CA MET A 1 18.71 15.12 6.78
C MET A 1 18.68 14.09 7.91
N GLN A 2 17.47 13.66 8.38
CA GLN A 2 17.34 12.62 9.41
C GLN A 2 16.99 11.30 8.72
N TYR A 3 17.82 10.29 8.91
CA TYR A 3 17.62 8.96 8.34
C TYR A 3 16.89 8.04 9.32
N ILE A 4 16.08 7.13 8.76
CA ILE A 4 15.43 6.08 9.54
C ILE A 4 16.48 5.05 9.94
N SER A 5 16.48 4.72 11.22
CA SER A 5 17.23 3.62 11.83
C SER A 5 16.27 2.69 12.60
N LYS A 6 16.77 1.65 13.21
CA LYS A 6 15.97 0.77 14.09
C LYS A 6 15.22 1.53 15.19
N LYS A 7 15.74 2.68 15.65
CA LYS A 7 15.14 3.50 16.72
C LYS A 7 13.82 4.16 16.28
N GLU A 8 13.68 4.48 15.00
CA GLU A 8 12.47 5.07 14.44
C GLU A 8 11.38 4.04 14.13
N VAL A 9 11.73 2.75 14.09
CA VAL A 9 10.79 1.65 13.81
C VAL A 9 10.02 1.27 15.06
N LYS A 10 8.70 1.16 14.96
CA LYS A 10 7.82 0.78 16.08
C LYS A 10 6.89 -0.34 15.63
N LEU A 11 7.13 -1.56 16.08
CA LEU A 11 6.24 -2.67 15.76
C LEU A 11 4.92 -2.59 16.53
N PRO A 12 3.80 -2.93 15.88
CA PRO A 12 2.53 -3.09 16.56
C PRO A 12 2.63 -4.18 17.65
N LYS A 13 2.00 -3.94 18.79
CA LYS A 13 1.93 -4.94 19.87
C LYS A 13 0.67 -5.78 19.69
N ARG A 14 0.82 -7.10 19.55
CA ARG A 14 -0.30 -8.05 19.55
C ARG A 14 -0.50 -8.60 20.96
N LYS A 15 -1.75 -8.51 21.47
CA LYS A 15 -2.13 -9.09 22.75
C LYS A 15 -2.27 -10.61 22.62
N ALA A 16 -1.86 -11.38 23.61
CA ALA A 16 -2.05 -12.83 23.63
C ALA A 16 -3.55 -13.21 23.60
N THR A 17 -4.43 -12.32 24.08
CA THR A 17 -5.89 -12.49 24.10
C THR A 17 -6.60 -11.96 22.86
N SER A 18 -5.86 -11.52 21.83
CA SER A 18 -6.44 -10.96 20.61
C SER A 18 -7.35 -11.97 19.91
N LYS A 19 -8.52 -11.49 19.49
CA LYS A 19 -9.51 -12.23 18.70
C LYS A 19 -9.42 -11.79 17.22
N LYS A 20 -10.01 -12.57 16.34
CA LYS A 20 -10.06 -12.29 14.89
C LYS A 20 -10.69 -10.92 14.61
N GLY A 21 -9.91 -10.05 14.01
CA GLY A 21 -10.27 -8.68 13.65
C GLY A 21 -9.74 -7.62 14.60
N ASP A 22 -9.17 -7.96 15.76
CA ASP A 22 -8.62 -6.99 16.71
C ASP A 22 -7.31 -6.34 16.21
N ASN A 23 -6.59 -7.04 15.31
CA ASN A 23 -5.31 -6.59 14.80
C ASN A 23 -5.41 -6.01 13.38
N GLY A 24 -6.61 -5.61 12.99
CA GLY A 24 -6.86 -4.87 11.76
C GLY A 24 -7.41 -5.69 10.60
N ARG A 25 -8.20 -4.99 9.78
CA ARG A 25 -8.86 -5.49 8.58
C ARG A 25 -8.55 -4.56 7.42
N VAL A 26 -8.02 -5.09 6.33
CA VAL A 26 -7.65 -4.33 5.14
C VAL A 26 -8.54 -4.72 3.96
N LEU A 27 -9.12 -3.73 3.30
CA LEU A 27 -9.81 -3.88 2.02
C LEU A 27 -8.89 -3.36 0.91
N ILE A 28 -8.60 -4.19 -0.08
CA ILE A 28 -7.84 -3.81 -1.27
C ILE A 28 -8.80 -3.68 -2.44
N ILE A 29 -8.73 -2.56 -3.16
CA ILE A 29 -9.55 -2.27 -4.34
C ILE A 29 -8.64 -2.04 -5.52
N GLY A 30 -8.63 -2.96 -6.47
CA GLY A 30 -7.73 -2.88 -7.62
C GLY A 30 -7.82 -4.11 -8.52
N GLY A 31 -6.75 -4.33 -9.27
CA GLY A 31 -6.65 -5.40 -10.25
C GLY A 31 -7.39 -5.10 -11.55
N SER A 32 -6.82 -5.54 -12.64
CA SER A 32 -7.39 -5.50 -13.99
C SER A 32 -6.89 -6.72 -14.75
N LYS A 33 -7.38 -6.91 -15.99
CA LYS A 33 -7.01 -8.06 -16.84
C LYS A 33 -5.49 -8.21 -17.04
N ASP A 34 -4.77 -7.09 -17.02
CA ASP A 34 -3.33 -7.07 -17.27
C ASP A 34 -2.50 -7.11 -15.98
N TYR A 35 -3.13 -6.89 -14.79
CA TYR A 35 -2.44 -6.76 -13.50
C TYR A 35 -3.13 -7.52 -12.38
N VAL A 36 -3.26 -8.84 -12.55
CA VAL A 36 -3.85 -9.74 -11.53
C VAL A 36 -2.94 -9.85 -10.29
N GLY A 37 -1.64 -9.99 -10.51
CA GLY A 37 -0.65 -10.22 -9.45
C GLY A 37 -0.50 -9.04 -8.48
N ALA A 38 -0.74 -7.81 -8.91
CA ALA A 38 -0.55 -6.61 -8.10
C ALA A 38 -1.37 -6.65 -6.79
N VAL A 39 -2.66 -6.95 -6.88
CA VAL A 39 -3.54 -7.02 -5.68
C VAL A 39 -3.28 -8.27 -4.85
N ALA A 40 -2.78 -9.35 -5.43
CA ALA A 40 -2.39 -10.55 -4.69
C ALA A 40 -1.13 -10.30 -3.85
N LEU A 41 -0.09 -9.71 -4.45
CA LEU A 41 1.16 -9.33 -3.75
C LEU A 41 0.87 -8.34 -2.61
N ALA A 42 0.09 -7.29 -2.88
CA ALA A 42 -0.31 -6.32 -1.86
C ALA A 42 -1.10 -6.99 -0.73
N GLY A 43 -2.02 -7.88 -1.07
CA GLY A 43 -2.83 -8.61 -0.09
C GLY A 43 -2.02 -9.52 0.81
N LEU A 44 -1.14 -10.30 0.23
CA LEU A 44 -0.25 -11.19 0.98
C LEU A 44 0.74 -10.42 1.86
N ALA A 45 1.30 -9.32 1.34
CA ALA A 45 2.18 -8.45 2.11
C ALA A 45 1.44 -7.83 3.32
N ALA A 46 0.20 -7.40 3.15
CA ALA A 46 -0.63 -6.91 4.24
C ALA A 46 -0.90 -8.00 5.30
N LEU A 47 -1.29 -9.22 4.90
CA LEU A 47 -1.47 -10.35 5.83
C LEU A 47 -0.18 -10.67 6.60
N ARG A 48 0.94 -10.76 5.89
CA ARG A 48 2.25 -11.05 6.46
C ARG A 48 2.74 -9.98 7.43
N SER A 49 2.25 -8.73 7.30
CA SER A 49 2.58 -7.66 8.26
C SER A 49 1.93 -7.83 9.63
N GLY A 50 0.91 -8.70 9.74
CA GLY A 50 0.26 -9.08 11.00
C GLY A 50 -1.22 -8.69 11.14
N VAL A 51 -1.88 -8.14 10.12
CA VAL A 51 -3.34 -7.94 10.17
C VAL A 51 -4.10 -9.27 10.15
N ASP A 52 -5.28 -9.29 10.74
CA ASP A 52 -6.08 -10.51 10.87
C ASP A 52 -6.89 -10.85 9.61
N TRP A 53 -7.15 -9.86 8.75
CA TRP A 53 -8.05 -10.03 7.61
C TRP A 53 -7.71 -9.14 6.45
N VAL A 54 -7.62 -9.73 5.26
CA VAL A 54 -7.50 -9.00 4.00
C VAL A 54 -8.58 -9.46 3.04
N THR A 55 -9.25 -8.51 2.41
CA THR A 55 -10.19 -8.79 1.31
C THR A 55 -9.79 -7.99 0.07
N VAL A 56 -9.72 -8.66 -1.05
CA VAL A 56 -9.48 -8.06 -2.36
C VAL A 56 -10.82 -7.91 -3.09
N ALA A 57 -11.23 -6.67 -3.37
CA ALA A 57 -12.36 -6.35 -4.24
C ALA A 57 -11.84 -6.03 -5.64
N ALA A 58 -12.10 -6.90 -6.59
CA ALA A 58 -11.61 -6.81 -7.97
C ALA A 58 -12.68 -7.23 -8.99
N PRO A 59 -12.53 -6.90 -10.28
CA PRO A 59 -13.37 -7.45 -11.33
C PRO A 59 -13.48 -8.97 -11.22
N GLU A 60 -14.62 -9.52 -11.59
CA GLU A 60 -14.97 -10.91 -11.23
C GLU A 60 -13.93 -11.94 -11.65
N LYS A 61 -13.48 -11.91 -12.91
CA LYS A 61 -12.44 -12.84 -13.42
C LYS A 61 -11.11 -12.67 -12.66
N ILE A 62 -10.75 -11.45 -12.31
CA ILE A 62 -9.54 -11.14 -11.57
C ILE A 62 -9.64 -11.66 -10.13
N ALA A 63 -10.78 -11.47 -9.49
CA ALA A 63 -11.02 -11.96 -8.13
C ALA A 63 -10.94 -13.50 -8.05
N TRP A 64 -11.45 -14.22 -9.05
CA TRP A 64 -11.27 -15.68 -9.14
C TRP A 64 -9.80 -16.06 -9.36
N ALA A 65 -9.08 -15.37 -10.24
CA ALA A 65 -7.66 -15.61 -10.43
C ALA A 65 -6.84 -15.35 -9.15
N VAL A 66 -7.18 -14.31 -8.36
CA VAL A 66 -6.54 -14.06 -7.06
C VAL A 66 -6.78 -15.22 -6.09
N ASN A 67 -8.00 -15.80 -6.05
CA ASN A 67 -8.27 -17.00 -5.22
C ASN A 67 -7.45 -18.21 -5.65
N SER A 68 -7.13 -18.36 -6.94
CA SER A 68 -6.26 -19.43 -7.43
C SER A 68 -4.79 -19.20 -7.04
N LEU A 69 -4.36 -17.94 -6.85
CA LEU A 69 -3.01 -17.61 -6.42
C LEU A 69 -2.79 -17.77 -4.90
N SER A 70 -3.85 -17.66 -4.09
CA SER A 70 -3.74 -17.77 -2.64
C SER A 70 -5.06 -18.14 -1.98
N SER A 71 -5.02 -19.16 -1.13
CA SER A 71 -6.10 -19.57 -0.22
C SER A 71 -6.33 -18.59 0.94
N ASP A 72 -5.34 -17.75 1.25
CA ASP A 72 -5.38 -16.85 2.40
C ASP A 72 -6.12 -15.55 2.13
N LEU A 73 -6.33 -15.22 0.84
CA LEU A 73 -7.00 -13.98 0.44
C LEU A 73 -8.50 -14.20 0.21
N VAL A 74 -9.32 -13.51 0.99
CA VAL A 74 -10.74 -13.38 0.70
C VAL A 74 -10.94 -12.44 -0.47
N THR A 75 -11.85 -12.78 -1.41
CA THR A 75 -12.14 -11.90 -2.54
C THR A 75 -13.61 -11.53 -2.65
N VAL A 76 -13.87 -10.30 -3.08
CA VAL A 76 -15.19 -9.80 -3.46
C VAL A 76 -15.24 -9.58 -4.97
N LYS A 77 -16.07 -10.36 -5.63
CA LYS A 77 -16.27 -10.32 -7.07
C LYS A 77 -17.10 -9.09 -7.44
N LEU A 78 -16.54 -8.20 -8.25
CA LEU A 78 -17.22 -7.06 -8.82
C LEU A 78 -17.63 -7.42 -10.25
N LYS A 79 -18.94 -7.48 -10.52
CA LYS A 79 -19.46 -7.93 -11.82
C LYS A 79 -18.95 -7.08 -12.98
N GLY A 80 -18.32 -7.71 -13.97
CA GLY A 80 -17.75 -7.11 -15.19
C GLY A 80 -16.23 -7.12 -15.22
N ASP A 81 -15.65 -6.59 -16.28
CA ASP A 81 -14.23 -6.71 -16.61
C ASP A 81 -13.36 -5.59 -16.01
N TYR A 82 -13.97 -4.53 -15.48
CA TYR A 82 -13.28 -3.38 -14.87
C TYR A 82 -14.11 -2.75 -13.76
N ILE A 83 -13.45 -2.00 -12.89
CA ILE A 83 -14.08 -1.28 -11.79
C ILE A 83 -14.72 0.01 -12.32
N SER A 84 -15.99 0.27 -11.96
CA SER A 84 -16.77 1.41 -12.47
C SER A 84 -17.76 1.93 -11.44
N LEU A 85 -18.49 3.00 -11.77
CA LEU A 85 -19.47 3.65 -10.90
C LEU A 85 -20.52 2.71 -10.31
N LYS A 86 -20.92 1.65 -11.04
CA LYS A 86 -21.90 0.64 -10.55
C LYS A 86 -21.44 -0.07 -9.27
N HIS A 87 -20.15 -0.06 -8.95
CA HIS A 87 -19.61 -0.72 -7.77
C HIS A 87 -19.49 0.20 -6.54
N VAL A 88 -19.74 1.51 -6.69
CA VAL A 88 -19.53 2.51 -5.64
C VAL A 88 -20.28 2.16 -4.36
N GLU A 89 -21.59 1.89 -4.44
CA GLU A 89 -22.40 1.65 -3.24
C GLU A 89 -22.03 0.31 -2.57
N LYS A 90 -21.75 -0.74 -3.37
CA LYS A 90 -21.26 -2.02 -2.84
C LYS A 90 -19.96 -1.82 -2.07
N ILE A 91 -19.00 -1.07 -2.65
CA ILE A 91 -17.70 -0.80 -2.02
C ILE A 91 -17.84 0.09 -0.79
N LYS A 92 -18.65 1.15 -0.82
CA LYS A 92 -18.92 1.98 0.36
C LYS A 92 -19.50 1.18 1.53
N LYS A 93 -20.47 0.29 1.25
CA LYS A 93 -21.05 -0.61 2.27
C LYS A 93 -20.01 -1.58 2.82
N LEU A 94 -19.20 -2.15 1.93
CA LEU A 94 -18.13 -3.08 2.29
C LEU A 94 -17.07 -2.38 3.16
N ALA A 95 -16.58 -1.22 2.75
CA ALA A 95 -15.52 -0.46 3.43
C ALA A 95 -15.83 -0.16 4.91
N LYS A 96 -17.10 -0.03 5.29
CA LYS A 96 -17.50 0.17 6.70
C LYS A 96 -17.05 -0.94 7.66
N LYS A 97 -16.70 -2.13 7.13
CA LYS A 97 -16.24 -3.30 7.90
C LYS A 97 -14.73 -3.40 8.03
N TYR A 98 -14.00 -2.44 7.47
CA TYR A 98 -12.54 -2.44 7.37
C TYR A 98 -11.95 -1.20 7.98
N ASP A 99 -10.77 -1.34 8.57
CA ASP A 99 -10.04 -0.24 9.20
C ASP A 99 -9.30 0.59 8.16
N VAL A 100 -8.73 -0.07 7.15
CA VAL A 100 -7.94 0.55 6.10
C VAL A 100 -8.42 0.09 4.72
N VAL A 101 -8.38 1.01 3.75
CA VAL A 101 -8.63 0.73 2.34
C VAL A 101 -7.37 1.05 1.52
N LEU A 102 -6.80 0.04 0.87
CA LEU A 102 -5.74 0.20 -0.13
C LEU A 102 -6.37 0.28 -1.52
N ILE A 103 -6.02 1.30 -2.29
CA ILE A 103 -6.65 1.59 -3.59
C ILE A 103 -5.58 1.87 -4.66
N GLY A 104 -5.72 1.24 -5.82
CA GLY A 104 -5.00 1.66 -7.01
C GLY A 104 -4.14 0.59 -7.67
N ASN A 105 -3.66 -0.41 -6.93
CA ASN A 105 -2.77 -1.44 -7.42
C ASN A 105 -3.37 -2.18 -8.62
N GLY A 106 -2.80 -1.97 -9.81
CA GLY A 106 -3.23 -2.59 -11.05
C GLY A 106 -4.68 -2.31 -11.48
N MET A 107 -5.25 -1.20 -11.04
CA MET A 107 -6.67 -0.84 -11.27
C MET A 107 -6.97 -0.46 -12.72
N GLY A 108 -5.97 0.01 -13.46
CA GLY A 108 -6.09 0.57 -14.80
C GLY A 108 -6.52 2.04 -14.82
N LEU A 109 -6.35 2.66 -15.99
CA LEU A 109 -6.53 4.11 -16.17
C LEU A 109 -7.80 4.46 -16.98
N ARG A 110 -8.78 3.53 -17.07
CA ARG A 110 -10.04 3.76 -17.78
C ARG A 110 -10.82 4.93 -17.16
N ASN A 111 -11.57 5.65 -17.99
CA ASN A 111 -12.37 6.79 -17.52
C ASN A 111 -13.44 6.36 -16.49
N GLU A 112 -14.05 5.19 -16.67
CA GLU A 112 -15.04 4.62 -15.75
C GLU A 112 -14.42 4.32 -14.38
N THR A 113 -13.19 3.81 -14.38
CA THR A 113 -12.41 3.56 -13.14
C THR A 113 -12.05 4.87 -12.46
N LYS A 114 -11.67 5.90 -13.23
CA LYS A 114 -11.42 7.26 -12.70
C LYS A 114 -12.67 7.86 -12.05
N GLN A 115 -13.84 7.69 -12.68
CA GLN A 115 -15.11 8.19 -12.10
C GLN A 115 -15.47 7.46 -10.78
N PHE A 116 -15.25 6.15 -10.73
CA PHE A 116 -15.39 5.36 -9.49
C PHE A 116 -14.44 5.87 -8.41
N LEU A 117 -13.17 6.03 -8.73
CA LEU A 117 -12.15 6.47 -7.78
C LEU A 117 -12.48 7.83 -7.17
N LYS A 118 -12.94 8.81 -7.97
CA LYS A 118 -13.39 10.14 -7.48
C LYS A 118 -14.48 10.05 -6.41
N LYS A 119 -15.30 8.99 -6.41
CA LYS A 119 -16.35 8.78 -5.40
C LYS A 119 -15.81 8.04 -4.17
N ILE A 120 -14.96 7.02 -4.40
CA ILE A 120 -14.45 6.16 -3.33
C ILE A 120 -13.33 6.82 -2.54
N ILE A 121 -12.51 7.66 -3.14
CA ILE A 121 -11.43 8.34 -2.43
C ILE A 121 -11.91 9.22 -1.27
N LYS A 122 -13.18 9.60 -1.27
CA LYS A 122 -13.83 10.44 -0.26
C LYS A 122 -14.40 9.67 0.95
N ILE A 123 -14.30 8.33 0.98
CA ILE A 123 -14.75 7.55 2.15
C ILE A 123 -13.96 7.92 3.41
N LYS A 124 -14.56 7.69 4.58
CA LYS A 124 -13.98 8.11 5.87
C LYS A 124 -12.82 7.25 6.34
N ASN A 125 -12.68 6.02 5.83
CA ASN A 125 -11.61 5.10 6.20
C ASN A 125 -10.22 5.72 6.10
N LEU A 126 -9.27 5.23 6.89
CA LEU A 126 -7.84 5.39 6.62
C LEU A 126 -7.53 4.75 5.27
N LYS A 127 -6.65 5.37 4.48
CA LYS A 127 -6.37 4.93 3.11
C LYS A 127 -4.87 4.83 2.83
N VAL A 128 -4.54 3.88 1.98
CA VAL A 128 -3.30 3.88 1.20
C VAL A 128 -3.68 4.00 -0.26
N VAL A 129 -3.04 4.90 -0.99
CA VAL A 129 -3.25 5.09 -2.43
C VAL A 129 -1.94 4.87 -3.15
N ASP A 130 -1.94 3.96 -4.11
CA ASP A 130 -0.75 3.57 -4.87
C ASP A 130 -1.04 3.48 -6.37
N ALA A 131 0.00 3.44 -7.16
CA ALA A 131 -0.03 3.12 -8.59
C ALA A 131 -1.08 3.92 -9.38
N ASP A 132 -1.97 3.24 -10.14
CA ASP A 132 -2.99 3.86 -10.99
C ASP A 132 -3.94 4.78 -10.21
N GLY A 133 -4.11 4.55 -8.91
CA GLY A 133 -4.88 5.41 -8.03
C GLY A 133 -4.30 6.82 -7.95
N LEU A 134 -2.98 6.94 -7.84
CA LEU A 134 -2.26 8.22 -7.74
C LEU A 134 -2.37 9.07 -9.00
N ASN A 135 -2.38 8.41 -10.17
CA ASN A 135 -2.45 9.08 -11.46
C ASN A 135 -3.81 9.76 -11.73
N GLN A 136 -4.84 9.44 -10.93
CA GLN A 136 -6.23 9.82 -11.20
C GLN A 136 -6.86 10.73 -10.15
N ILE A 137 -6.12 11.09 -9.09
CA ILE A 137 -6.59 11.92 -7.98
C ILE A 137 -5.86 13.26 -7.93
N ARG A 138 -6.38 14.16 -7.09
CA ARG A 138 -5.69 15.38 -6.64
C ARG A 138 -5.39 15.23 -5.14
N LEU A 139 -4.32 15.84 -4.67
CA LEU A 139 -3.95 15.82 -3.25
C LEU A 139 -5.05 16.37 -2.34
N GLN A 140 -5.79 17.37 -2.82
CA GLN A 140 -6.90 17.99 -2.08
C GLN A 140 -8.12 17.07 -1.91
N ASP A 141 -8.27 16.06 -2.76
CA ASP A 141 -9.39 15.11 -2.71
C ASP A 141 -9.20 14.04 -1.63
N VAL A 142 -8.00 13.94 -1.05
CA VAL A 142 -7.60 12.86 -0.13
C VAL A 142 -7.45 13.40 1.29
N LYS A 143 -7.90 12.62 2.27
CA LYS A 143 -7.71 12.91 3.70
C LYS A 143 -7.37 11.63 4.45
N ASN A 144 -6.55 11.76 5.52
CA ASN A 144 -6.15 10.64 6.38
C ASN A 144 -5.58 9.46 5.58
N SER A 145 -4.62 9.76 4.72
CA SER A 145 -4.12 8.80 3.74
C SER A 145 -2.60 8.80 3.66
N ILE A 146 -2.05 7.64 3.31
CA ILE A 146 -0.67 7.49 2.87
C ILE A 146 -0.69 7.32 1.36
N LEU A 147 0.09 8.12 0.66
CA LEU A 147 0.29 8.04 -0.78
C LEU A 147 1.69 7.51 -1.03
N THR A 148 1.84 6.52 -1.91
CA THR A 148 3.12 5.82 -2.13
C THR A 148 3.66 6.01 -3.56
N PRO A 149 3.80 7.26 -4.06
CA PRO A 149 4.23 7.51 -5.43
C PRO A 149 5.72 7.20 -5.64
N HIS A 150 6.08 6.75 -6.85
CA HIS A 150 7.41 6.98 -7.39
C HIS A 150 7.48 8.39 -8.04
N HIS A 151 8.66 8.85 -8.45
CA HIS A 151 8.84 10.22 -8.97
C HIS A 151 7.86 10.61 -10.08
N LYS A 152 7.61 9.74 -11.06
CA LYS A 152 6.67 10.03 -12.15
C LYS A 152 5.23 10.17 -11.66
N GLU A 153 4.78 9.27 -10.76
CA GLU A 153 3.46 9.35 -10.14
C GLU A 153 3.31 10.60 -9.27
N PHE A 154 4.38 10.98 -8.57
CA PHE A 154 4.41 12.20 -7.76
C PHE A 154 4.27 13.45 -8.62
N SER A 155 5.01 13.56 -9.72
CA SER A 155 4.88 14.67 -10.67
C SER A 155 3.47 14.77 -11.26
N ILE A 156 2.83 13.62 -11.60
CA ILE A 156 1.45 13.58 -12.08
C ILE A 156 0.48 14.05 -10.98
N LEU A 157 0.65 13.58 -9.75
CA LEU A 157 -0.18 13.97 -8.62
C LEU A 157 -0.10 15.48 -8.35
N LEU A 158 1.10 16.05 -8.38
CA LEU A 158 1.31 17.49 -8.22
C LEU A 158 0.67 18.28 -9.36
N LYS A 159 0.89 17.87 -10.60
CA LYS A 159 0.25 18.48 -11.79
C LYS A 159 -1.29 18.44 -11.68
N ASN A 160 -1.88 17.30 -11.35
CA ASN A 160 -3.31 17.16 -11.17
C ASN A 160 -3.86 18.08 -10.05
N SER A 161 -3.03 18.36 -9.06
CA SER A 161 -3.37 19.17 -7.88
C SER A 161 -3.15 20.68 -8.08
N GLY A 162 -2.49 21.10 -9.17
CA GLY A 162 -2.05 22.48 -9.36
C GLY A 162 -0.99 22.90 -8.33
N LEU A 163 -0.10 21.96 -7.97
CA LEU A 163 0.95 22.16 -6.96
C LEU A 163 2.31 21.87 -7.57
N ASP A 164 3.35 22.35 -6.89
CA ASP A 164 4.76 22.04 -7.18
C ASP A 164 5.49 21.49 -5.94
N GLU A 165 6.77 21.12 -6.11
CA GLU A 165 7.58 20.55 -5.04
C GLU A 165 7.88 21.51 -3.89
N ASN A 166 7.74 22.83 -4.10
CA ASN A 166 7.99 23.84 -3.07
C ASN A 166 6.77 24.08 -2.16
N ASN A 167 5.55 23.87 -2.70
CA ASN A 167 4.33 24.26 -2.01
C ASN A 167 3.41 23.11 -1.55
N PHE A 168 3.56 21.89 -2.10
CA PHE A 168 2.67 20.75 -1.83
C PHE A 168 2.56 20.38 -0.35
N ARG A 169 3.63 20.55 0.44
CA ARG A 169 3.63 20.18 1.87
C ARG A 169 2.56 20.87 2.69
N LYS A 170 2.27 22.14 2.38
CA LYS A 170 1.19 22.91 3.02
C LYS A 170 -0.18 22.27 2.76
N SER A 171 -0.34 21.60 1.62
CA SER A 171 -1.59 20.95 1.20
C SER A 171 -1.74 19.51 1.72
N LEU A 172 -0.71 18.94 2.35
CA LEU A 172 -0.78 17.56 2.88
C LEU A 172 -1.83 17.38 3.97
N LYS A 173 -2.10 18.43 4.79
CA LYS A 173 -3.00 18.30 5.95
C LYS A 173 -2.58 17.10 6.82
N ASN A 174 -3.46 16.10 6.92
CA ASN A 174 -3.21 14.84 7.64
C ASN A 174 -2.73 13.69 6.73
N ASN A 175 -2.32 13.99 5.50
CA ASN A 175 -1.79 12.97 4.62
C ASN A 175 -0.27 12.81 4.79
N VAL A 176 0.24 11.65 4.40
CA VAL A 176 1.66 11.34 4.34
C VAL A 176 2.00 10.89 2.93
N ILE A 177 3.11 11.37 2.38
CA ILE A 177 3.68 10.84 1.14
C ILE A 177 4.88 9.97 1.51
N LEU A 178 4.90 8.74 1.01
CA LEU A 178 6.06 7.87 0.96
C LEU A 178 6.56 7.90 -0.49
N LEU A 179 7.47 8.82 -0.79
CA LEU A 179 8.05 8.98 -2.12
C LEU A 179 9.14 7.92 -2.33
N LYS A 180 8.86 7.02 -3.27
CA LYS A 180 9.76 5.90 -3.63
C LYS A 180 10.93 6.40 -4.48
N ALA A 181 12.15 6.14 -4.02
CA ALA A 181 13.40 6.51 -4.71
C ALA A 181 14.55 5.60 -4.28
N SER A 182 15.78 5.86 -4.74
CA SER A 182 16.99 5.22 -4.21
C SER A 182 17.20 5.51 -2.71
N VAL A 183 16.74 6.68 -2.26
CA VAL A 183 16.55 7.07 -0.87
C VAL A 183 15.11 7.52 -0.74
N ASP A 184 14.26 6.68 -0.15
CA ASP A 184 12.84 7.02 0.01
C ASP A 184 12.68 8.21 0.94
N GLN A 185 11.60 8.99 0.74
CA GLN A 185 11.25 10.10 1.61
C GLN A 185 9.86 9.90 2.21
N ILE A 186 9.78 9.94 3.52
CA ILE A 186 8.52 9.94 4.25
C ILE A 186 8.19 11.36 4.66
N ILE A 187 7.19 11.95 3.98
CA ILE A 187 6.90 13.38 4.03
C ILE A 187 5.53 13.60 4.65
N SER A 188 5.49 14.33 5.75
CA SER A 188 4.28 14.93 6.32
C SER A 188 4.36 16.45 6.25
N LYS A 189 3.27 17.13 6.67
CA LYS A 189 3.27 18.60 6.75
C LYS A 189 4.47 19.14 7.53
N ASN A 190 4.82 18.51 8.66
CA ASN A 190 5.79 19.05 9.62
C ASN A 190 7.11 18.26 9.69
N LYS A 191 7.17 17.05 9.15
CA LYS A 191 8.33 16.16 9.30
C LYS A 191 8.67 15.46 7.99
N VAL A 192 9.98 15.28 7.76
CA VAL A 192 10.52 14.45 6.68
C VAL A 192 11.56 13.51 7.28
N LEU A 193 11.48 12.23 6.94
CA LEU A 193 12.52 11.23 7.22
C LEU A 193 12.95 10.58 5.91
N PHE A 194 14.20 10.11 5.89
CA PHE A 194 14.82 9.48 4.74
C PHE A 194 15.13 8.02 5.03
N ASN A 195 14.79 7.11 4.11
CA ASN A 195 15.09 5.69 4.19
C ASN A 195 16.18 5.31 3.20
N LYS A 196 17.25 4.69 3.70
CA LYS A 196 18.37 4.18 2.89
C LYS A 196 18.39 2.67 2.73
N THR A 197 17.47 1.95 3.36
CA THR A 197 17.37 0.51 3.14
C THR A 197 16.83 0.22 1.75
N GLY A 198 17.26 -0.88 1.18
CA GLY A 198 16.88 -1.28 -0.17
C GLY A 198 18.04 -1.21 -1.15
N ASN A 199 17.83 -1.78 -2.32
CA ASN A 199 18.85 -1.90 -3.35
C ASN A 199 18.21 -1.89 -4.76
N ALA A 200 19.05 -1.82 -5.79
CA ALA A 200 18.60 -1.71 -7.19
C ALA A 200 17.74 -2.92 -7.67
N GLY A 201 17.83 -4.08 -7.01
CA GLY A 201 16.98 -5.24 -7.33
C GLY A 201 15.50 -4.99 -7.06
N MET A 202 15.16 -3.96 -6.28
CA MET A 202 13.78 -3.57 -5.98
C MET A 202 13.13 -2.75 -7.11
N SER A 203 13.82 -2.49 -8.21
CA SER A 203 13.23 -1.82 -9.39
C SER A 203 12.30 -2.74 -10.21
N LYS A 204 12.09 -3.98 -9.80
CA LYS A 204 11.22 -4.96 -10.44
C LYS A 204 9.74 -4.70 -10.18
N ALA A 205 8.91 -5.09 -11.15
CA ALA A 205 7.46 -5.07 -10.99
C ALA A 205 7.01 -5.86 -9.76
N GLY A 206 6.03 -5.34 -9.05
CA GLY A 206 5.45 -5.98 -7.86
C GLY A 206 6.08 -5.56 -6.52
N THR A 207 7.31 -5.03 -6.49
CA THR A 207 7.97 -4.59 -5.24
C THR A 207 7.26 -3.39 -4.62
N GLY A 208 6.68 -2.52 -5.44
CA GLY A 208 5.81 -1.42 -5.02
C GLY A 208 4.49 -1.92 -4.42
N ASP A 209 3.90 -2.98 -4.99
CA ASP A 209 2.68 -3.60 -4.44
C ASP A 209 2.94 -4.20 -3.05
N VAL A 210 4.11 -4.81 -2.84
CA VAL A 210 4.55 -5.29 -1.52
C VAL A 210 4.64 -4.12 -0.53
N LEU A 211 5.27 -3.01 -0.91
CA LEU A 211 5.36 -1.80 -0.09
C LEU A 211 3.97 -1.25 0.27
N ALA A 212 3.08 -1.16 -0.70
CA ALA A 212 1.71 -0.67 -0.48
C ALA A 212 0.95 -1.60 0.47
N GLY A 213 1.09 -2.91 0.31
CA GLY A 213 0.52 -3.92 1.21
C GLY A 213 1.04 -3.80 2.64
N LEU A 214 2.37 -3.71 2.82
CA LEU A 214 3.00 -3.47 4.14
C LEU A 214 2.49 -2.18 4.77
N THR A 215 2.39 -1.09 3.98
CA THR A 215 1.88 0.19 4.45
C THR A 215 0.46 0.08 4.98
N ALA A 216 -0.42 -0.59 4.21
CA ALA A 216 -1.81 -0.82 4.60
C ALA A 216 -1.90 -1.73 5.84
N GLY A 217 -1.05 -2.74 5.92
CA GLY A 217 -1.02 -3.66 7.03
C GLY A 217 -0.55 -3.01 8.34
N PHE A 218 0.51 -2.22 8.33
CA PHE A 218 0.93 -1.48 9.53
C PHE A 218 -0.12 -0.45 9.96
N LEU A 219 -0.76 0.22 9.00
CA LEU A 219 -1.83 1.17 9.28
C LEU A 219 -3.06 0.47 9.88
N GLY A 220 -3.42 -0.71 9.36
CA GLY A 220 -4.52 -1.53 9.86
C GLY A 220 -4.32 -2.03 11.29
N GLN A 221 -3.08 -2.21 11.71
CA GLN A 221 -2.71 -2.56 13.08
C GLN A 221 -2.70 -1.36 14.04
N GLY A 222 -3.19 -0.19 13.62
CA GLY A 222 -3.40 0.98 14.47
C GLY A 222 -2.20 1.91 14.62
N LEU A 223 -1.14 1.73 13.84
CA LEU A 223 -0.06 2.73 13.80
C LEU A 223 -0.55 4.02 13.12
N SER A 224 0.06 5.15 13.50
CA SER A 224 -0.21 6.42 12.82
C SER A 224 0.18 6.36 11.34
N LEU A 225 -0.39 7.24 10.51
CA LEU A 225 -0.04 7.34 9.09
C LEU A 225 1.47 7.46 8.87
N PHE A 226 2.11 8.37 9.64
CA PHE A 226 3.54 8.60 9.52
C PHE A 226 4.37 7.39 9.94
N GLN A 227 4.02 6.75 11.07
CA GLN A 227 4.74 5.58 11.57
C GLN A 227 4.56 4.36 10.65
N SER A 228 3.37 4.18 10.08
CA SER A 228 3.10 3.11 9.11
C SER A 228 3.96 3.26 7.86
N ALA A 229 4.10 4.48 7.35
CA ALA A 229 4.96 4.77 6.21
C ALA A 229 6.45 4.55 6.53
N VAL A 230 6.90 4.97 7.73
CA VAL A 230 8.28 4.75 8.21
C VAL A 230 8.58 3.25 8.28
N ASN A 231 7.72 2.48 8.94
CA ASN A 231 7.91 1.04 9.06
C ASN A 231 7.90 0.35 7.70
N ALA A 232 6.94 0.70 6.84
CA ALA A 232 6.81 0.08 5.53
C ALA A 232 8.05 0.34 4.65
N ALA A 233 8.54 1.57 4.58
CA ALA A 233 9.75 1.90 3.83
C ALA A 233 10.96 1.13 4.36
N TYR A 234 11.19 1.18 5.68
CA TYR A 234 12.33 0.52 6.30
C TYR A 234 12.32 -0.99 6.07
N PHE A 235 11.21 -1.65 6.35
CA PHE A 235 11.13 -3.12 6.23
C PHE A 235 11.12 -3.58 4.77
N ASN A 236 10.45 -2.87 3.88
CA ASN A 236 10.47 -3.21 2.46
C ASN A 236 11.90 -3.19 1.91
N GLY A 237 12.65 -2.13 2.22
CA GLY A 237 14.06 -2.03 1.82
C GLY A 237 14.94 -3.10 2.49
N LEU A 238 14.79 -3.29 3.81
CA LEU A 238 15.57 -4.29 4.55
C LEU A 238 15.35 -5.72 4.02
N ILE A 239 14.11 -6.06 3.62
CA ILE A 239 13.81 -7.34 2.95
C ILE A 239 14.60 -7.46 1.64
N GLY A 240 14.60 -6.41 0.81
CA GLY A 240 15.38 -6.37 -0.41
C GLY A 240 16.86 -6.62 -0.16
N ASP A 241 17.43 -6.00 0.89
CA ASP A 241 18.84 -6.17 1.25
C ASP A 241 19.16 -7.58 1.76
N ILE A 242 18.26 -8.18 2.54
CA ILE A 242 18.39 -9.58 2.98
C ILE A 242 18.38 -10.51 1.78
N LEU A 243 17.44 -10.31 0.85
CA LEU A 243 17.29 -11.15 -0.33
C LEU A 243 18.45 -11.01 -1.30
N LEU A 244 19.00 -9.79 -1.48
CA LEU A 244 20.19 -9.56 -2.28
C LEU A 244 21.36 -10.41 -1.79
N LYS A 245 21.57 -10.46 -0.47
CA LYS A 245 22.62 -11.29 0.15
C LYS A 245 22.34 -12.78 -0.01
N LYS A 246 21.11 -13.22 0.26
CA LYS A 246 20.70 -14.64 0.19
C LYS A 246 20.77 -15.20 -1.23
N LYS A 247 20.27 -14.45 -2.20
CA LYS A 247 20.23 -14.86 -3.61
C LYS A 247 21.53 -14.56 -4.35
N LYS A 248 22.52 -13.99 -3.66
CA LYS A 248 23.81 -13.60 -4.23
C LYS A 248 23.65 -12.73 -5.49
N GLY A 249 22.72 -11.76 -5.47
CA GLY A 249 22.45 -10.84 -6.58
C GLY A 249 20.99 -10.42 -6.71
N PHE A 250 20.68 -9.82 -7.84
CA PHE A 250 19.37 -9.20 -8.12
C PHE A 250 18.31 -10.20 -8.67
N THR A 251 18.40 -11.50 -8.39
CA THR A 251 17.48 -12.50 -8.95
C THR A 251 16.21 -12.72 -8.16
N TYR A 252 16.08 -12.14 -6.96
CA TYR A 252 14.87 -12.25 -6.16
C TYR A 252 13.67 -11.53 -6.80
N LEU A 253 12.48 -11.98 -6.48
CA LEU A 253 11.20 -11.50 -6.99
C LEU A 253 10.38 -10.83 -5.88
N ALA A 254 9.31 -10.11 -6.26
CA ALA A 254 8.37 -9.55 -5.31
C ALA A 254 7.69 -10.61 -4.42
N SER A 255 7.46 -11.81 -4.95
CA SER A 255 6.95 -12.95 -4.17
C SER A 255 7.95 -13.43 -3.11
N ASP A 256 9.26 -13.45 -3.43
CA ASP A 256 10.29 -13.74 -2.42
C ASP A 256 10.26 -12.68 -1.29
N MET A 257 9.99 -11.41 -1.64
CA MET A 257 9.87 -10.34 -0.63
C MET A 257 8.69 -10.61 0.30
N VAL A 258 7.53 -11.01 -0.23
CA VAL A 258 6.36 -11.39 0.58
C VAL A 258 6.70 -12.52 1.55
N GLU A 259 7.41 -13.55 1.08
CA GLU A 259 7.81 -14.67 1.92
C GLU A 259 8.83 -14.28 3.01
N GLU A 260 9.68 -13.31 2.74
CA GLU A 260 10.69 -12.84 3.70
C GLU A 260 10.10 -11.98 4.84
N ILE A 261 8.88 -11.40 4.68
CA ILE A 261 8.19 -10.59 5.71
C ILE A 261 8.06 -11.34 7.05
N LYS A 262 7.90 -12.66 7.03
CA LYS A 262 7.81 -13.51 8.23
C LYS A 262 8.94 -13.33 9.25
N ARG A 263 10.02 -12.65 8.88
CA ARG A 263 11.18 -12.43 9.75
C ARG A 263 11.12 -11.17 10.60
N PHE A 264 10.16 -10.26 10.39
CA PHE A 264 10.09 -8.97 11.11
C PHE A 264 10.07 -9.10 12.63
N HIS A 265 9.54 -10.19 13.16
CA HIS A 265 9.43 -10.44 14.60
C HIS A 265 10.63 -11.16 15.21
N ARG A 266 11.69 -11.43 14.43
CA ARG A 266 12.91 -12.00 14.99
C ARG A 266 13.75 -10.90 15.60
N LYS A 267 14.19 -11.09 16.87
CA LYS A 267 15.05 -10.15 17.63
C LYS A 267 16.32 -9.70 16.91
N GLU A 268 16.76 -10.48 15.90
CA GLU A 268 17.95 -10.21 15.09
C GLU A 268 17.74 -9.10 14.04
N ILE A 269 16.49 -8.72 13.75
CA ILE A 269 16.15 -7.76 12.70
C ILE A 269 15.78 -6.38 13.29
N ILE A 270 15.38 -6.32 14.56
CA ILE A 270 14.97 -5.10 15.26
C ILE A 270 15.98 -4.72 16.34
#